data_a970b05b815583a61f5c77747d5abb2a
#
_entry.id   a970b05b815583a61f5c77747d5abb2a
#
_cell.length_a   1.000
_cell.length_b   1.000
_cell.length_c   1.000
_cell.angle_alpha   90.00
_cell.angle_beta   90.00
_cell.angle_gamma   90.00
#
_symmetry.space_group_name_H-M   'P 1'
#
loop_
_entity.id
_entity.type
_entity.pdbx_description
1 polymer ?
#
loop_
_entity_poly.entity_id
_entity_poly.type
_entity_poly.pdbx_seq_one_letter_code
_entity_poly.pdbx_strand_id
1 'polypeptide(L)'
;MIKNFNVPILANDQVAENVFRLTLDAPELAETSHAGQFVQVKISDAFTLRRPLGIASTTNGYVKIFYRVVGRGTQVLSTRHAGTRLDVLGALGNGFTPRGGKILLVGGGMGLAPLLCAAETFSADVLLGGRNAGEVAFWCNEFKPHAEEIFVTTDDGSVGVYGFVTDALPDVLAKKNYSAVLTCGPEIMMRGVAKLALEKNLPCEVSFEKRMACGLGACLSCSIDTVDGRKKVCKDGPVFDARKVFA
;
A
#
# COMPACT_ATOMS: atom_id res chain seq x y z
N MET A 1 1.17 -2.60 -20.90
CA MET A 1 1.58 -1.27 -21.46
C MET A 1 0.93 -0.18 -20.61
N ILE A 2 1.69 0.85 -20.18
CA ILE A 2 1.12 1.97 -19.39
C ILE A 2 0.13 2.73 -20.26
N LYS A 3 -1.10 2.90 -19.76
CA LYS A 3 -2.20 3.56 -20.44
C LYS A 3 -2.81 4.66 -19.58
N ASN A 4 -3.49 5.57 -20.23
CA ASN A 4 -4.33 6.57 -19.59
C ASN A 4 -5.78 6.13 -19.70
N PHE A 5 -6.45 6.00 -18.57
CA PHE A 5 -7.83 5.54 -18.47
C PHE A 5 -8.73 6.72 -18.06
N ASN A 6 -9.85 6.86 -18.71
CA ASN A 6 -10.91 7.76 -18.26
C ASN A 6 -12.05 6.91 -17.70
N VAL A 7 -12.06 6.70 -16.38
CA VAL A 7 -12.92 5.72 -15.71
C VAL A 7 -13.95 6.37 -14.79
N PRO A 8 -15.17 5.81 -14.70
CA PRO A 8 -16.19 6.34 -13.80
C PRO A 8 -15.87 5.98 -12.34
N ILE A 9 -16.20 6.90 -11.45
CA ILE A 9 -16.27 6.66 -10.01
C ILE A 9 -17.58 5.91 -9.72
N LEU A 10 -17.49 4.77 -9.07
CA LEU A 10 -18.66 4.05 -8.55
C LEU A 10 -19.02 4.51 -7.13
N ALA A 11 -18.01 4.73 -6.31
CA ALA A 11 -18.16 5.22 -4.94
C ALA A 11 -16.91 5.98 -4.51
N ASN A 12 -17.08 6.95 -3.61
CA ASN A 12 -16.00 7.68 -2.97
C ASN A 12 -16.44 7.99 -1.55
N ASP A 13 -16.32 7.01 -0.66
CA ASP A 13 -16.92 7.03 0.67
C ASP A 13 -15.88 7.38 1.73
N GLN A 14 -16.23 8.22 2.66
CA GLN A 14 -15.41 8.41 3.86
C GLN A 14 -15.59 7.18 4.77
N VAL A 15 -14.49 6.46 5.01
CA VAL A 15 -14.48 5.20 5.77
C VAL A 15 -13.87 5.32 7.16
N ALA A 16 -13.08 6.38 7.38
CA ALA A 16 -12.56 6.78 8.69
C ALA A 16 -12.28 8.30 8.68
N GLU A 17 -11.81 8.84 9.78
CA GLU A 17 -11.49 10.27 9.87
C GLU A 17 -10.45 10.66 8.81
N ASN A 18 -10.82 11.54 7.89
CA ASN A 18 -10.02 11.99 6.75
C ASN A 18 -9.53 10.87 5.82
N VAL A 19 -10.09 9.65 5.90
CA VAL A 19 -9.75 8.52 5.02
C VAL A 19 -10.94 8.18 4.14
N PHE A 20 -10.69 8.06 2.84
CA PHE A 20 -11.68 7.76 1.82
C PHE A 20 -11.34 6.45 1.10
N ARG A 21 -12.38 5.72 0.71
CA ARG A 21 -12.33 4.59 -0.20
C ARG A 21 -12.91 5.01 -1.53
N LEU A 22 -12.07 5.11 -2.55
CA LEU A 22 -12.44 5.38 -3.93
C LEU A 22 -12.56 4.06 -4.68
N THR A 23 -13.71 3.80 -5.28
CA THR A 23 -13.96 2.63 -6.14
C THR A 23 -14.18 3.10 -7.57
N LEU A 24 -13.38 2.58 -8.49
CA LEU A 24 -13.40 2.89 -9.91
C LEU A 24 -13.89 1.67 -10.70
N ASP A 25 -14.77 1.89 -11.68
CA ASP A 25 -15.11 0.89 -12.68
C ASP A 25 -14.02 0.92 -13.77
N ALA A 26 -13.09 -0.01 -13.66
CA ALA A 26 -11.86 0.00 -14.47
C ALA A 26 -11.39 -1.45 -14.76
N PRO A 27 -12.17 -2.27 -15.47
CA PRO A 27 -11.89 -3.69 -15.66
C PRO A 27 -10.54 -3.95 -16.33
N GLU A 28 -10.18 -3.21 -17.37
CA GLU A 28 -8.88 -3.36 -18.06
C GLU A 28 -7.70 -2.99 -17.14
N LEU A 29 -7.86 -1.95 -16.30
CA LEU A 29 -6.85 -1.58 -15.32
C LEU A 29 -6.76 -2.64 -14.21
N ALA A 30 -7.89 -3.15 -13.72
CA ALA A 30 -7.95 -4.20 -12.71
C ALA A 30 -7.24 -5.48 -13.17
N GLU A 31 -7.54 -5.93 -14.40
CA GLU A 31 -6.96 -7.15 -14.99
C GLU A 31 -5.44 -7.08 -15.16
N THR A 32 -4.92 -5.89 -15.47
CA THR A 32 -3.49 -5.70 -15.73
C THR A 32 -2.67 -5.26 -14.53
N SER A 33 -3.33 -5.03 -13.39
CA SER A 33 -2.67 -4.58 -12.15
C SER A 33 -2.25 -5.73 -11.26
N HIS A 34 -1.17 -5.51 -10.51
CA HIS A 34 -0.63 -6.45 -9.54
C HIS A 34 -0.49 -5.79 -8.17
N ALA A 35 -0.56 -6.62 -7.12
CA ALA A 35 -0.38 -6.16 -5.74
C ALA A 35 0.93 -5.40 -5.57
N GLY A 36 0.87 -4.24 -4.93
CA GLY A 36 2.02 -3.34 -4.74
C GLY A 36 2.16 -2.24 -5.80
N GLN A 37 1.44 -2.31 -6.92
CA GLN A 37 1.42 -1.25 -7.92
C GLN A 37 0.54 -0.06 -7.50
N PHE A 38 0.68 1.05 -8.21
CA PHE A 38 -0.05 2.29 -7.95
C PHE A 38 -0.56 2.92 -9.27
N VAL A 39 -1.39 3.93 -9.12
CA VAL A 39 -1.87 4.77 -10.22
C VAL A 39 -1.55 6.24 -9.97
N GLN A 40 -1.53 7.03 -11.03
CA GLN A 40 -1.44 8.48 -10.99
C GLN A 40 -2.80 9.09 -11.35
N VAL A 41 -3.50 9.68 -10.39
CA VAL A 41 -4.83 10.27 -10.58
C VAL A 41 -4.73 11.75 -10.88
N LYS A 42 -5.33 12.20 -12.00
CA LYS A 42 -5.50 13.61 -12.31
C LYS A 42 -6.72 14.15 -11.56
N ILE A 43 -6.51 15.10 -10.68
CA ILE A 43 -7.55 15.64 -9.81
C ILE A 43 -8.46 16.62 -10.56
N SER A 44 -7.85 17.59 -11.26
CA SER A 44 -8.48 18.53 -12.18
C SER A 44 -7.40 19.29 -12.96
N ASP A 45 -7.80 20.12 -13.91
CA ASP A 45 -6.86 20.96 -14.68
C ASP A 45 -6.21 22.08 -13.84
N ALA A 46 -6.78 22.38 -12.67
CA ALA A 46 -6.17 23.33 -11.72
C ALA A 46 -4.94 22.80 -11.00
N PHE A 47 -4.63 21.49 -11.13
CA PHE A 47 -3.47 20.86 -10.51
C PHE A 47 -2.51 20.34 -11.58
N THR A 48 -1.31 20.87 -11.62
CA THR A 48 -0.25 20.45 -12.56
C THR A 48 0.14 18.99 -12.38
N LEU A 49 0.24 18.52 -11.14
CA LEU A 49 0.69 17.16 -10.85
C LEU A 49 -0.48 16.24 -10.53
N ARG A 50 -0.40 15.00 -11.01
CA ARG A 50 -1.24 13.88 -10.60
C ARG A 50 -0.92 13.47 -9.16
N ARG A 51 -1.76 12.65 -8.55
CA ARG A 51 -1.56 12.07 -7.22
C ARG A 51 -1.25 10.59 -7.35
N PRO A 52 -0.07 10.14 -6.89
CA PRO A 52 0.24 8.71 -6.81
C PRO A 52 -0.59 8.09 -5.69
N LEU A 53 -1.36 7.07 -5.99
CA LEU A 53 -2.22 6.36 -5.05
C LEU A 53 -2.06 4.87 -5.27
N GLY A 54 -1.76 4.12 -4.19
CA GLY A 54 -1.59 2.67 -4.23
C GLY A 54 -2.90 1.95 -4.55
N ILE A 55 -2.82 0.90 -5.36
CA ILE A 55 -3.93 0.01 -5.64
C ILE A 55 -4.14 -0.90 -4.44
N ALA A 56 -5.34 -0.87 -3.86
CA ALA A 56 -5.69 -1.65 -2.69
C ALA A 56 -6.48 -2.92 -3.01
N SER A 57 -7.17 -2.95 -4.15
CA SER A 57 -7.92 -4.12 -4.63
C SER A 57 -8.19 -4.01 -6.12
N THR A 58 -8.27 -5.17 -6.80
CA THR A 58 -8.59 -5.28 -8.23
C THR A 58 -9.73 -6.29 -8.47
N THR A 59 -10.52 -6.57 -7.45
CA THR A 59 -11.55 -7.63 -7.47
C THR A 59 -12.76 -7.22 -8.33
N ASN A 60 -13.30 -8.17 -9.09
CA ASN A 60 -14.53 -8.02 -9.90
C ASN A 60 -14.47 -6.91 -10.97
N GLY A 61 -13.30 -6.59 -11.50
CA GLY A 61 -13.13 -5.53 -12.50
C GLY A 61 -13.13 -4.12 -11.93
N TYR A 62 -13.14 -3.99 -10.61
CA TYR A 62 -13.07 -2.71 -9.93
C TYR A 62 -11.65 -2.46 -9.39
N VAL A 63 -11.24 -1.19 -9.40
CA VAL A 63 -10.02 -0.76 -8.71
C VAL A 63 -10.41 0.04 -7.48
N LYS A 64 -10.04 -0.47 -6.29
CA LYS A 64 -10.20 0.25 -5.02
C LYS A 64 -8.89 0.93 -4.64
N ILE A 65 -9.01 2.12 -4.15
CA ILE A 65 -7.92 2.97 -3.66
C ILE A 65 -8.34 3.56 -2.32
N PHE A 66 -7.48 3.46 -1.31
CA PHE A 66 -7.66 4.24 -0.09
C PHE A 66 -6.73 5.44 -0.12
N TYR A 67 -7.22 6.58 0.32
CA TYR A 67 -6.40 7.79 0.43
C TYR A 67 -6.81 8.61 1.64
N ARG A 68 -5.82 9.31 2.21
CA ARG A 68 -6.05 10.28 3.28
C ARG A 68 -6.09 11.68 2.71
N VAL A 69 -6.99 12.51 3.22
CA VAL A 69 -7.03 13.93 2.90
C VAL A 69 -5.91 14.63 3.65
N VAL A 70 -4.85 15.01 2.92
CA VAL A 70 -3.63 15.63 3.47
C VAL A 70 -3.32 16.99 2.84
N GLY A 71 -4.11 17.44 1.85
CA GLY A 71 -3.90 18.72 1.19
C GLY A 71 -4.91 18.95 0.07
N ARG A 72 -4.82 20.12 -0.59
CA ARG A 72 -5.80 20.60 -1.57
C ARG A 72 -6.21 19.57 -2.63
N GLY A 73 -5.26 18.79 -3.17
CA GLY A 73 -5.58 17.80 -4.19
C GLY A 73 -6.47 16.69 -3.67
N THR A 74 -6.13 16.06 -2.56
CA THR A 74 -6.96 15.01 -1.94
C THR A 74 -8.25 15.57 -1.35
N GLN A 75 -8.28 16.84 -0.94
CA GLN A 75 -9.51 17.52 -0.54
C GLN A 75 -10.48 17.69 -1.72
N VAL A 76 -10.00 18.09 -2.90
CA VAL A 76 -10.84 18.15 -4.12
C VAL A 76 -11.25 16.74 -4.57
N LEU A 77 -10.37 15.74 -4.43
CA LEU A 77 -10.73 14.36 -4.73
C LEU A 77 -11.87 13.86 -3.83
N SER A 78 -11.86 14.21 -2.54
CA SER A 78 -12.89 13.78 -1.58
C SER A 78 -14.29 14.36 -1.86
N THR A 79 -14.40 15.40 -2.67
CA THR A 79 -15.70 15.97 -3.11
C THR A 79 -16.21 15.32 -4.41
N ARG A 80 -15.44 14.44 -5.05
CA ARG A 80 -15.90 13.72 -6.24
C ARG A 80 -16.88 12.62 -5.81
N HIS A 81 -17.93 12.43 -6.59
CA HIS A 81 -19.01 11.49 -6.30
C HIS A 81 -19.21 10.48 -7.45
N ALA A 82 -20.00 9.47 -7.19
CA ALA A 82 -20.39 8.47 -8.18
C ALA A 82 -20.95 9.11 -9.45
N GLY A 83 -20.64 8.51 -10.60
CA GLY A 83 -20.99 9.01 -11.92
C GLY A 83 -20.02 10.04 -12.51
N THR A 84 -19.13 10.67 -11.71
CA THR A 84 -18.04 11.47 -12.26
C THR A 84 -16.91 10.60 -12.79
N ARG A 85 -16.13 11.12 -13.73
CA ARG A 85 -15.01 10.36 -14.33
C ARG A 85 -13.67 10.92 -13.86
N LEU A 86 -12.71 10.04 -13.72
CA LEU A 86 -11.31 10.37 -13.39
C LEU A 86 -10.38 9.94 -14.52
N ASP A 87 -9.42 10.78 -14.79
CA ASP A 87 -8.28 10.50 -15.66
C ASP A 87 -7.19 9.83 -14.79
N VAL A 88 -6.93 8.54 -15.04
CA VAL A 88 -6.05 7.67 -14.26
C VAL A 88 -4.98 7.09 -15.17
N LEU A 89 -3.73 7.33 -14.86
CA LEU A 89 -2.57 6.73 -15.53
C LEU A 89 -2.08 5.52 -14.72
N GLY A 90 -2.01 4.34 -15.34
CA GLY A 90 -1.62 3.11 -14.62
C GLY A 90 -1.68 1.82 -15.47
N ALA A 91 -1.44 0.65 -14.86
CA ALA A 91 -0.80 0.50 -13.55
C ALA A 91 0.69 0.85 -13.64
N LEU A 92 1.24 1.42 -12.60
CA LEU A 92 2.61 1.94 -12.56
C LEU A 92 3.47 1.19 -11.55
N GLY A 93 4.77 1.18 -11.82
CA GLY A 93 5.76 0.50 -10.99
C GLY A 93 5.68 -1.03 -11.09
N ASN A 94 6.54 -1.69 -10.32
CA ASN A 94 6.51 -3.14 -10.13
C ASN A 94 5.65 -3.49 -8.91
N GLY A 95 5.18 -4.74 -8.83
CA GLY A 95 4.42 -5.27 -7.70
C GLY A 95 5.29 -6.10 -6.77
N PHE A 96 4.67 -6.65 -5.72
CA PHE A 96 5.27 -7.67 -4.88
C PHE A 96 5.53 -8.94 -5.69
N THR A 97 6.64 -9.60 -5.38
CA THR A 97 7.03 -10.84 -6.05
C THR A 97 6.12 -11.98 -5.64
N PRO A 98 5.44 -12.68 -6.58
CA PRO A 98 4.67 -13.87 -6.26
C PRO A 98 5.53 -14.94 -5.58
N ARG A 99 5.05 -15.47 -4.45
CA ARG A 99 5.75 -16.49 -3.68
C ARG A 99 4.77 -17.55 -3.21
N GLY A 100 5.21 -18.78 -3.20
CA GLY A 100 4.47 -19.88 -2.55
C GLY A 100 4.63 -19.83 -1.03
N GLY A 101 3.73 -20.52 -0.32
CA GLY A 101 3.72 -20.58 1.14
C GLY A 101 3.01 -19.40 1.79
N LYS A 102 3.07 -19.38 3.12
CA LYS A 102 2.42 -18.35 3.93
C LYS A 102 3.28 -17.08 3.98
N ILE A 103 2.68 -15.95 3.73
CA ILE A 103 3.33 -14.63 3.78
C ILE A 103 2.85 -13.86 5.02
N LEU A 104 3.74 -13.11 5.64
CA LEU A 104 3.37 -12.14 6.66
C LEU A 104 3.36 -10.73 6.06
N LEU A 105 2.21 -10.08 6.09
CA LEU A 105 2.04 -8.69 5.71
C LEU A 105 2.18 -7.83 6.98
N VAL A 106 3.05 -6.83 6.96
CA VAL A 106 3.28 -5.95 8.11
C VAL A 106 3.12 -4.50 7.67
N GLY A 107 2.17 -3.79 8.25
CA GLY A 107 1.90 -2.43 7.80
C GLY A 107 1.33 -1.50 8.86
N GLY A 108 1.37 -0.20 8.54
CA GLY A 108 0.82 0.85 9.38
C GLY A 108 0.28 2.03 8.59
N GLY A 109 -0.80 2.62 9.10
CA GLY A 109 -1.43 3.77 8.48
C GLY A 109 -1.93 3.48 7.07
N MET A 110 -1.67 4.40 6.12
CA MET A 110 -2.07 4.24 4.72
C MET A 110 -1.28 3.17 3.95
N GLY A 111 -0.11 2.77 4.45
CA GLY A 111 0.67 1.67 3.87
C GLY A 111 -0.04 0.32 3.92
N LEU A 112 -1.12 0.19 4.68
CA LEU A 112 -1.99 -0.99 4.67
C LEU A 112 -2.77 -1.15 3.35
N ALA A 113 -3.02 -0.08 2.60
CA ALA A 113 -3.76 -0.16 1.35
C ALA A 113 -3.11 -1.07 0.29
N PRO A 114 -1.83 -0.92 -0.12
CA PRO A 114 -1.21 -1.84 -1.07
C PRO A 114 -1.05 -3.27 -0.52
N LEU A 115 -0.98 -3.45 0.81
CA LEU A 115 -0.92 -4.77 1.43
C LEU A 115 -2.28 -5.49 1.40
N LEU A 116 -3.40 -4.77 1.32
CA LEU A 116 -4.71 -5.38 1.15
C LEU A 116 -4.79 -6.13 -0.19
N CYS A 117 -4.32 -5.53 -1.28
CA CYS A 117 -4.22 -6.20 -2.57
C CYS A 117 -3.30 -7.45 -2.52
N ALA A 118 -2.25 -7.40 -1.70
CA ALA A 118 -1.39 -8.57 -1.47
C ALA A 118 -2.13 -9.67 -0.69
N ALA A 119 -2.96 -9.32 0.31
CA ALA A 119 -3.79 -10.27 1.04
C ALA A 119 -4.87 -10.93 0.15
N GLU A 120 -5.41 -10.20 -0.83
CA GLU A 120 -6.33 -10.77 -1.83
C GLU A 120 -5.64 -11.76 -2.79
N THR A 121 -4.32 -11.63 -2.96
CA THR A 121 -3.54 -12.38 -3.96
C THR A 121 -2.81 -13.57 -3.37
N PHE A 122 -2.32 -13.44 -2.13
CA PHE A 122 -1.45 -14.42 -1.48
C PHE A 122 -2.10 -15.00 -0.23
N SER A 123 -1.76 -16.25 0.11
CA SER A 123 -2.06 -16.80 1.44
C SER A 123 -1.27 -16.04 2.50
N ALA A 124 -1.96 -15.23 3.29
CA ALA A 124 -1.30 -14.28 4.17
C ALA A 124 -1.94 -14.17 5.56
N ASP A 125 -1.09 -13.90 6.56
CA ASP A 125 -1.46 -13.30 7.83
C ASP A 125 -1.05 -11.82 7.82
N VAL A 126 -1.67 -11.01 8.67
CA VAL A 126 -1.43 -9.56 8.69
C VAL A 126 -1.11 -9.09 10.11
N LEU A 127 -0.05 -8.30 10.25
CA LEU A 127 0.27 -7.54 11.46
C LEU A 127 0.02 -6.06 11.20
N LEU A 128 -1.04 -5.52 11.82
CA LEU A 128 -1.48 -4.15 11.67
C LEU A 128 -0.94 -3.28 12.81
N GLY A 129 -0.36 -2.13 12.48
CA GLY A 129 0.00 -1.10 13.44
C GLY A 129 -0.81 0.18 13.26
N GLY A 130 -1.21 0.79 14.36
CA GLY A 130 -1.88 2.07 14.37
C GLY A 130 -1.75 2.78 15.70
N ARG A 131 -2.19 4.04 15.76
CA ARG A 131 -2.08 4.84 16.98
C ARG A 131 -3.05 4.39 18.08
N ASN A 132 -4.24 3.95 17.69
CA ASN A 132 -5.33 3.57 18.60
C ASN A 132 -6.32 2.62 17.93
N ALA A 133 -7.26 2.10 18.72
CA ALA A 133 -8.33 1.21 18.26
C ALA A 133 -9.14 1.75 17.07
N GLY A 134 -9.45 3.05 17.06
CA GLY A 134 -10.22 3.68 15.98
C GLY A 134 -9.50 3.65 14.63
N GLU A 135 -8.18 3.82 14.63
CA GLU A 135 -7.38 3.79 13.39
C GLU A 135 -7.25 2.38 12.82
N VAL A 136 -7.14 1.36 13.67
CA VAL A 136 -6.96 -0.03 13.21
C VAL A 136 -8.26 -0.76 12.92
N ALA A 137 -9.38 -0.39 13.56
CA ALA A 137 -10.66 -1.09 13.44
C ALA A 137 -11.14 -1.19 11.98
N PHE A 138 -11.05 -0.10 11.24
CA PHE A 138 -11.40 -0.07 9.83
C PHE A 138 -10.54 -1.05 9.01
N TRP A 139 -9.21 -1.05 9.20
CA TRP A 139 -8.33 -1.95 8.50
C TRP A 139 -8.56 -3.42 8.87
N CYS A 140 -8.83 -3.73 10.13
CA CYS A 140 -9.21 -5.08 10.54
C CYS A 140 -10.42 -5.59 9.75
N ASN A 141 -11.43 -4.73 9.55
CA ASN A 141 -12.62 -5.09 8.76
C ASN A 141 -12.29 -5.31 7.27
N GLU A 142 -11.42 -4.48 6.68
CA GLU A 142 -11.01 -4.66 5.27
C GLU A 142 -10.15 -5.92 5.07
N PHE A 143 -9.28 -6.27 6.02
CA PHE A 143 -8.43 -7.47 5.90
C PHE A 143 -9.14 -8.78 6.26
N LYS A 144 -10.19 -8.74 7.10
CA LYS A 144 -10.88 -9.95 7.61
C LYS A 144 -11.32 -10.96 6.54
N PRO A 145 -11.78 -10.55 5.33
CA PRO A 145 -12.13 -11.51 4.27
C PRO A 145 -10.94 -12.17 3.58
N HIS A 146 -9.73 -11.62 3.73
CA HIS A 146 -8.56 -11.94 2.90
C HIS A 146 -7.37 -12.49 3.69
N ALA A 147 -7.28 -12.17 4.99
CA ALA A 147 -6.21 -12.66 5.86
C ALA A 147 -6.70 -13.85 6.69
N GLU A 148 -5.84 -14.85 6.89
CA GLU A 148 -6.18 -16.01 7.74
C GLU A 148 -6.09 -15.65 9.22
N GLU A 149 -5.10 -14.85 9.62
CA GLU A 149 -4.96 -14.33 10.98
C GLU A 149 -4.58 -12.85 10.94
N ILE A 150 -5.15 -12.06 11.85
CA ILE A 150 -4.88 -10.64 11.99
C ILE A 150 -4.33 -10.38 13.38
N PHE A 151 -3.09 -9.89 13.44
CA PHE A 151 -2.43 -9.39 14.65
C PHE A 151 -2.51 -7.87 14.67
N VAL A 152 -2.67 -7.28 15.84
CA VAL A 152 -2.85 -5.84 15.99
C VAL A 152 -1.92 -5.30 17.05
N THR A 153 -1.30 -4.16 16.76
CA THR A 153 -0.60 -3.32 17.75
C THR A 153 -1.17 -1.92 17.73
N THR A 154 -1.22 -1.28 18.90
CA THR A 154 -1.58 0.15 19.00
C THR A 154 -0.61 0.88 19.90
N ASP A 155 -0.26 2.12 19.50
CA ASP A 155 0.69 2.95 20.26
C ASP A 155 0.18 3.27 21.67
N ASP A 156 -1.15 3.32 21.86
CA ASP A 156 -1.80 3.61 23.15
C ASP A 156 -2.25 2.36 23.92
N GLY A 157 -2.11 1.16 23.33
CA GLY A 157 -2.54 -0.10 23.93
C GLY A 157 -4.05 -0.30 24.00
N SER A 158 -4.84 0.51 23.28
CA SER A 158 -6.31 0.44 23.32
C SER A 158 -6.88 -0.84 22.69
N VAL A 159 -6.13 -1.50 21.83
CA VAL A 159 -6.45 -2.84 21.29
C VAL A 159 -5.17 -3.56 20.83
N GLY A 160 -5.15 -4.87 20.94
CA GLY A 160 -4.00 -5.70 20.56
C GLY A 160 -2.82 -5.57 21.51
N VAL A 161 -1.60 -5.65 20.96
CA VAL A 161 -0.36 -5.49 21.73
C VAL A 161 -0.04 -4.00 21.84
N TYR A 162 0.29 -3.53 23.05
CA TYR A 162 0.79 -2.18 23.27
C TYR A 162 2.16 -1.98 22.61
N GLY A 163 2.31 -0.95 21.80
CA GLY A 163 3.55 -0.60 21.14
C GLY A 163 3.50 -0.68 19.61
N PHE A 164 4.65 -0.77 18.99
CA PHE A 164 4.81 -0.79 17.54
C PHE A 164 4.75 -2.20 16.97
N VAL A 165 4.53 -2.33 15.67
CA VAL A 165 4.57 -3.63 14.98
C VAL A 165 5.90 -4.36 15.19
N THR A 166 7.01 -3.64 15.36
CA THR A 166 8.33 -4.22 15.64
C THR A 166 8.41 -4.90 17.01
N ASP A 167 7.58 -4.49 17.96
CA ASP A 167 7.57 -5.09 19.31
C ASP A 167 6.84 -6.43 19.28
N ALA A 168 5.77 -6.56 18.50
CA ALA A 168 5.01 -7.81 18.35
C ALA A 168 5.59 -8.76 17.28
N LEU A 169 6.36 -8.25 16.30
CA LEU A 169 6.82 -9.03 15.15
C LEU A 169 7.63 -10.28 15.52
N PRO A 170 8.55 -10.29 16.50
CA PRO A 170 9.28 -11.49 16.89
C PRO A 170 8.36 -12.65 17.30
N ASP A 171 7.32 -12.35 18.09
CA ASP A 171 6.35 -13.33 18.58
C ASP A 171 5.45 -13.83 17.45
N VAL A 172 5.04 -12.93 16.53
CA VAL A 172 4.27 -13.32 15.34
C VAL A 172 5.07 -14.23 14.43
N LEU A 173 6.35 -13.91 14.19
CA LEU A 173 7.26 -14.75 13.39
C LEU A 173 7.54 -16.12 14.02
N ALA A 174 7.39 -16.25 15.33
CA ALA A 174 7.57 -17.52 16.04
C ALA A 174 6.34 -18.46 15.93
N LYS A 175 5.16 -17.93 15.59
CA LYS A 175 3.90 -18.71 15.55
C LYS A 175 3.80 -19.65 14.37
N LYS A 176 4.31 -19.23 13.21
CA LYS A 176 4.18 -19.97 11.94
C LYS A 176 5.45 -19.85 11.10
N ASN A 177 5.61 -20.81 10.18
CA ASN A 177 6.66 -20.72 9.16
C ASN A 177 6.21 -19.83 7.99
N TYR A 178 6.68 -18.59 7.99
CA TYR A 178 6.46 -17.68 6.88
C TYR A 178 7.52 -17.85 5.80
N SER A 179 7.12 -17.72 4.54
CA SER A 179 8.02 -17.77 3.37
C SER A 179 8.62 -16.41 3.03
N ALA A 180 7.96 -15.32 3.42
CA ALA A 180 8.42 -13.95 3.23
C ALA A 180 7.67 -12.97 4.15
N VAL A 181 8.23 -11.78 4.30
CA VAL A 181 7.59 -10.61 4.90
C VAL A 181 7.42 -9.52 3.83
N LEU A 182 6.21 -8.99 3.68
CA LEU A 182 5.95 -7.82 2.85
C LEU A 182 5.56 -6.66 3.76
N THR A 183 6.17 -5.48 3.58
CA THR A 183 5.88 -4.35 4.46
C THR A 183 5.69 -3.05 3.71
N CYS A 184 4.75 -2.23 4.20
CA CYS A 184 4.49 -0.89 3.70
C CYS A 184 4.00 0.02 4.85
N GLY A 185 4.51 1.25 4.89
CA GLY A 185 4.18 2.26 5.90
C GLY A 185 5.33 3.23 6.17
N PRO A 186 5.40 3.83 7.36
CA PRO A 186 6.49 4.72 7.72
C PRO A 186 7.87 4.07 7.54
N GLU A 187 8.82 4.81 6.95
CA GLU A 187 10.13 4.25 6.60
C GLU A 187 10.87 3.66 7.81
N ILE A 188 10.75 4.29 8.99
CA ILE A 188 11.35 3.76 10.22
C ILE A 188 10.75 2.41 10.64
N MET A 189 9.44 2.25 10.47
CA MET A 189 8.74 0.98 10.69
C MET A 189 9.25 -0.10 9.73
N MET A 190 9.25 0.19 8.42
CA MET A 190 9.72 -0.75 7.39
C MET A 190 11.18 -1.17 7.62
N ARG A 191 12.05 -0.25 8.05
CA ARG A 191 13.45 -0.53 8.39
C ARG A 191 13.56 -1.50 9.57
N GLY A 192 12.77 -1.30 10.63
CA GLY A 192 12.71 -2.19 11.78
C GLY A 192 12.18 -3.58 11.42
N VAL A 193 11.10 -3.65 10.64
CA VAL A 193 10.52 -4.90 10.14
C VAL A 193 11.52 -5.65 9.26
N ALA A 194 12.17 -4.97 8.33
CA ALA A 194 13.18 -5.56 7.45
C ALA A 194 14.35 -6.15 8.25
N LYS A 195 14.86 -5.42 9.24
CA LYS A 195 15.93 -5.92 10.12
C LYS A 195 15.53 -7.23 10.79
N LEU A 196 14.39 -7.28 11.46
CA LEU A 196 13.91 -8.47 12.17
C LEU A 196 13.64 -9.67 11.24
N ALA A 197 13.09 -9.42 10.05
CA ALA A 197 12.87 -10.46 9.05
C ALA A 197 14.19 -11.04 8.53
N LEU A 198 15.16 -10.19 8.19
CA LEU A 198 16.46 -10.59 7.67
C LEU A 198 17.31 -11.33 8.73
N GLU A 199 17.21 -10.95 10.01
CA GLU A 199 17.83 -11.71 11.13
C GLU A 199 17.30 -13.16 11.24
N LYS A 200 16.05 -13.38 10.77
CA LYS A 200 15.44 -14.72 10.67
C LYS A 200 15.68 -15.39 9.32
N ASN A 201 16.53 -14.82 8.45
CA ASN A 201 16.76 -15.26 7.07
C ASN A 201 15.50 -15.30 6.21
N LEU A 202 14.48 -14.51 6.55
CA LEU A 202 13.26 -14.38 5.75
C LEU A 202 13.45 -13.32 4.66
N PRO A 203 13.11 -13.61 3.39
CA PRO A 203 12.99 -12.60 2.36
C PRO A 203 12.03 -11.49 2.81
N CYS A 204 12.43 -10.24 2.63
CA CYS A 204 11.61 -9.09 2.99
C CYS A 204 11.53 -8.12 1.81
N GLU A 205 10.31 -7.76 1.41
CA GLU A 205 10.05 -6.73 0.41
C GLU A 205 9.39 -5.53 1.07
N VAL A 206 9.83 -4.33 0.66
CA VAL A 206 9.37 -3.05 1.20
C VAL A 206 8.77 -2.21 0.09
N SER A 207 7.57 -1.66 0.31
CA SER A 207 6.92 -0.78 -0.65
C SER A 207 7.07 0.68 -0.22
N PHE A 208 7.80 1.46 -1.00
CA PHE A 208 8.07 2.87 -0.71
C PHE A 208 6.99 3.80 -1.23
N GLU A 209 6.63 4.77 -0.39
CA GLU A 209 5.85 5.94 -0.78
C GLU A 209 6.77 7.15 -0.90
N LYS A 210 6.77 7.81 -2.06
CA LYS A 210 7.53 9.05 -2.30
C LYS A 210 6.66 10.04 -3.06
N ARG A 211 6.96 11.33 -2.88
CA ARG A 211 6.38 12.37 -3.73
C ARG A 211 6.81 12.15 -5.17
N MET A 212 5.84 12.21 -6.07
CA MET A 212 6.07 11.96 -7.49
C MET A 212 5.57 13.13 -8.32
N ALA A 213 6.31 13.43 -9.41
CA ALA A 213 5.83 14.31 -10.46
C ALA A 213 5.33 13.47 -11.66
N CYS A 214 6.23 12.92 -12.47
CA CYS A 214 5.84 12.23 -13.72
C CYS A 214 5.23 10.83 -13.52
N GLY A 215 5.65 10.08 -12.50
CA GLY A 215 5.26 8.67 -12.31
C GLY A 215 5.86 7.67 -13.31
N LEU A 216 6.68 8.12 -14.26
CA LEU A 216 7.16 7.36 -15.42
C LEU A 216 8.68 7.17 -15.45
N GLY A 217 9.38 7.62 -14.40
CA GLY A 217 10.83 7.49 -14.31
C GLY A 217 11.66 8.58 -15.03
N ALA A 218 11.03 9.64 -15.57
CA ALA A 218 11.74 10.69 -16.31
C ALA A 218 12.32 11.81 -15.42
N CYS A 219 11.57 12.26 -14.39
CA CYS A 219 11.87 13.50 -13.66
C CYS A 219 12.77 13.38 -12.44
N LEU A 220 13.15 12.18 -12.01
CA LEU A 220 13.99 11.88 -10.83
C LEU A 220 13.40 12.30 -9.45
N SER A 221 12.18 12.87 -9.41
CA SER A 221 11.55 13.40 -8.18
C SER A 221 11.39 12.35 -7.06
N CYS A 222 11.17 11.08 -7.44
CA CYS A 222 10.95 9.98 -6.50
C CYS A 222 12.20 9.09 -6.30
N SER A 223 13.39 9.63 -6.51
CA SER A 223 14.63 8.85 -6.38
C SER A 223 14.92 8.49 -4.92
N ILE A 224 15.45 7.29 -4.73
CA ILE A 224 16.02 6.79 -3.48
C ILE A 224 17.41 6.23 -3.75
N ASP A 225 18.27 6.23 -2.75
CA ASP A 225 19.57 5.57 -2.84
C ASP A 225 19.41 4.10 -2.43
N THR A 226 20.10 3.23 -3.14
CA THR A 226 20.14 1.78 -2.90
C THR A 226 21.56 1.28 -3.02
N VAL A 227 21.84 0.04 -2.61
CA VAL A 227 23.17 -0.58 -2.81
C VAL A 227 23.55 -0.70 -4.29
N ASP A 228 22.56 -0.77 -5.19
CA ASP A 228 22.74 -0.80 -6.64
C ASP A 228 22.73 0.61 -7.27
N GLY A 229 22.98 1.65 -6.48
CA GLY A 229 22.92 3.05 -6.91
C GLY A 229 21.52 3.66 -6.81
N ARG A 230 21.37 4.85 -7.39
CA ARG A 230 20.11 5.60 -7.32
C ARG A 230 19.01 4.98 -8.18
N LYS A 231 17.85 4.70 -7.56
CA LYS A 231 16.66 4.11 -8.19
C LYS A 231 15.46 5.06 -8.09
N LYS A 232 14.50 4.90 -8.98
CA LYS A 232 13.26 5.70 -9.03
C LYS A 232 12.09 4.85 -8.55
N VAL A 233 11.45 5.26 -7.46
CA VAL A 233 10.31 4.52 -6.87
C VAL A 233 9.20 4.27 -7.87
N CYS A 234 8.91 5.21 -8.77
CA CYS A 234 7.84 5.06 -9.75
C CYS A 234 8.14 4.08 -10.90
N LYS A 235 9.42 3.73 -11.14
CA LYS A 235 9.83 2.87 -12.26
C LYS A 235 10.53 1.59 -11.79
N ASP A 236 11.49 1.75 -10.88
CA ASP A 236 12.32 0.65 -10.38
C ASP A 236 11.70 -0.02 -9.13
N GLY A 237 10.68 0.65 -8.49
CA GLY A 237 9.84 0.23 -7.41
C GLY A 237 8.35 0.30 -7.80
N PRO A 238 7.41 0.52 -6.85
CA PRO A 238 7.66 0.94 -5.46
C PRO A 238 8.17 -0.17 -4.54
N VAL A 239 8.08 -1.42 -4.96
CA VAL A 239 8.51 -2.57 -4.17
C VAL A 239 9.99 -2.87 -4.43
N PHE A 240 10.75 -3.00 -3.34
CA PHE A 240 12.17 -3.32 -3.37
C PHE A 240 12.50 -4.44 -2.38
N ASP A 241 13.51 -5.25 -2.68
CA ASP A 241 14.14 -6.12 -1.69
C ASP A 241 14.74 -5.25 -0.57
N ALA A 242 14.40 -5.56 0.68
CA ALA A 242 14.85 -4.79 1.84
C ALA A 242 16.38 -4.70 1.95
N ARG A 243 17.11 -5.75 1.53
CA ARG A 243 18.59 -5.78 1.49
C ARG A 243 19.18 -4.73 0.55
N LYS A 244 18.43 -4.28 -0.44
CA LYS A 244 18.90 -3.28 -1.41
C LYS A 244 18.72 -1.84 -0.94
N VAL A 245 17.81 -1.62 0.00
CA VAL A 245 17.41 -0.26 0.41
C VAL A 245 17.65 0.05 1.87
N PHE A 246 17.90 -0.98 2.71
CA PHE A 246 18.15 -0.85 4.14
C PHE A 246 19.45 -1.54 4.61
N ALA A 247 20.37 -1.78 3.70
CA ALA A 247 21.70 -2.29 4.02
C ALA A 247 22.55 -1.25 4.77
#